data_f28079af64b372c3286f5a0d2b256e74
#
_entry.id   f28079af64b372c3286f5a0d2b256e74
#
_cell.length_a   1.000
_cell.length_b   1.000
_cell.length_c   1.000
_cell.angle_alpha   90.00
_cell.angle_beta   90.00
_cell.angle_gamma   90.00
#
_symmetry.space_group_name_H-M   'P 1'
#
loop_
_entity.id
_entity.type
_entity.pdbx_description
1 polymer ?
#
loop_
_entity_poly.entity_id
_entity_poly.type
_entity_poly.pdbx_seq_one_letter_code
_entity_poly.pdbx_strand_id
1 'polypeptide(L)'
;MSVSRLGLGLAAIGRPAYITAGRSADLGEGRTIEAMRLLCLQLLDQAYAAGVRYVDAARSYGRAEEFLAGWLPGHADVVVGSKWGYRYVADWRVDADVHEIKDHSLAAFTRQLAETRALLGDHLAVYHVHSATLDTGVLDDAALHAALAALRDSGVRVGVSTSGPEQEAAIRKAVGVTVGGAPLFTSIQATWNVLETSAGGALADAAAAGCSVIVKEAVANGRLTPAEAVDDRVAAVAAGLGIAVDQLAIAAALAQPWAATVLSGAATSEQLASNLAAAAVDLPPAALDELAELAEPPADYWATRSRRPWA
;
A
#
# COMPACT_ATOMS: atom_id res chain seq x y z
N MET A 1 -20.68 -1.14 1.01
CA MET A 1 -19.53 -0.51 1.72
C MET A 1 -19.32 0.90 1.19
N SER A 2 -18.40 1.71 1.73
CA SER A 2 -18.23 3.11 1.28
C SER A 2 -16.90 3.29 0.54
N VAL A 3 -16.90 4.06 -0.56
CA VAL A 3 -15.69 4.50 -1.30
C VAL A 3 -14.70 5.23 -0.37
N SER A 4 -15.16 5.84 0.72
CA SER A 4 -14.29 6.47 1.70
C SER A 4 -13.32 5.53 2.42
N ARG A 5 -13.50 4.20 2.30
CA ARG A 5 -12.55 3.19 2.77
C ARG A 5 -11.53 2.75 1.70
N LEU A 6 -11.64 3.29 0.48
CA LEU A 6 -10.61 3.10 -0.54
C LEU A 6 -9.58 4.21 -0.49
N GLY A 7 -8.33 3.87 -0.77
CA GLY A 7 -7.24 4.80 -0.96
C GLY A 7 -6.56 4.58 -2.31
N LEU A 8 -5.87 5.57 -2.83
CA LEU A 8 -5.06 5.45 -4.04
C LEU A 8 -3.58 5.32 -3.68
N GLY A 9 -2.96 4.19 -4.03
CA GLY A 9 -1.53 3.95 -3.89
C GLY A 9 -0.76 4.39 -5.14
N LEU A 10 0.29 5.18 -4.96
CA LEU A 10 1.08 5.73 -6.07
C LEU A 10 2.30 4.87 -6.46
N ALA A 11 2.48 3.68 -5.88
CA ALA A 11 3.64 2.83 -6.14
C ALA A 11 3.78 2.45 -7.63
N ALA A 12 2.65 2.20 -8.30
CA ALA A 12 2.60 1.83 -9.70
C ALA A 12 2.69 3.01 -10.67
N ILE A 13 2.39 4.24 -10.26
CA ILE A 13 2.30 5.42 -11.14
C ILE A 13 3.32 6.51 -10.82
N GLY A 14 4.07 6.37 -9.72
CA GLY A 14 5.15 7.30 -9.35
C GLY A 14 6.50 7.00 -10.00
N ARG A 15 6.65 5.85 -10.67
CA ARG A 15 7.91 5.35 -11.27
C ARG A 15 7.64 4.47 -12.49
N PRO A 16 8.60 4.35 -13.44
CA PRO A 16 8.35 3.68 -14.72
C PRO A 16 8.25 2.15 -14.60
N ALA A 17 8.90 1.53 -13.62
CA ALA A 17 8.89 0.08 -13.40
C ALA A 17 8.30 -0.29 -12.04
N TYR A 18 7.54 -1.38 -11.98
CA TYR A 18 7.00 -1.95 -10.76
C TYR A 18 6.70 -3.45 -10.93
N ILE A 19 6.53 -4.18 -9.83
CA ILE A 19 6.32 -5.64 -9.81
C ILE A 19 4.87 -6.09 -10.08
N THR A 20 4.08 -5.31 -10.81
CA THR A 20 2.67 -5.64 -11.10
C THR A 20 2.53 -6.29 -12.47
N ALA A 21 1.73 -7.35 -12.56
CA ALA A 21 1.37 -7.98 -13.83
C ALA A 21 0.68 -7.01 -14.78
N GLY A 22 0.84 -7.23 -16.08
CA GLY A 22 0.18 -6.44 -17.12
C GLY A 22 0.77 -5.04 -17.36
N ARG A 23 1.71 -4.60 -16.52
CA ARG A 23 2.20 -3.23 -16.51
C ARG A 23 2.71 -2.72 -17.86
N SER A 24 3.42 -3.55 -18.62
CA SER A 24 3.92 -3.15 -19.94
C SER A 24 2.80 -2.90 -20.94
N ALA A 25 1.69 -3.65 -20.84
CA ALA A 25 0.49 -3.41 -21.64
C ALA A 25 -0.25 -2.15 -21.16
N ASP A 26 -0.37 -1.95 -19.84
CA ASP A 26 -1.09 -0.83 -19.24
C ASP A 26 -0.47 0.53 -19.56
N LEU A 27 0.87 0.63 -19.53
CA LEU A 27 1.60 1.90 -19.66
C LEU A 27 2.30 2.07 -21.03
N GLY A 28 2.41 1.00 -21.82
CA GLY A 28 3.13 1.03 -23.09
C GLY A 28 4.60 1.44 -22.94
N GLU A 29 5.18 2.03 -24.00
CA GLU A 29 6.57 2.50 -24.02
C GLU A 29 6.73 3.95 -23.54
N GLY A 30 5.64 4.72 -23.47
CA GLY A 30 5.62 6.16 -23.18
C GLY A 30 5.78 6.51 -21.70
N ARG A 31 6.72 5.86 -20.97
CA ARG A 31 6.91 6.07 -19.53
C ARG A 31 7.87 7.21 -19.21
N THR A 32 7.78 8.32 -19.95
CA THR A 32 8.54 9.53 -19.60
C THR A 32 8.04 10.11 -18.27
N ILE A 33 8.87 10.90 -17.61
CA ILE A 33 8.49 11.56 -16.34
C ILE A 33 7.20 12.36 -16.52
N GLU A 34 7.10 13.11 -17.63
CA GLU A 34 5.92 13.94 -17.90
C GLU A 34 4.66 13.10 -18.19
N ALA A 35 4.76 12.02 -18.97
CA ALA A 35 3.64 11.12 -19.22
C ALA A 35 3.14 10.47 -17.93
N MET A 36 4.06 10.00 -17.07
CA MET A 36 3.71 9.43 -15.79
C MET A 36 3.12 10.47 -14.83
N ARG A 37 3.61 11.71 -14.86
CA ARG A 37 3.04 12.81 -14.09
C ARG A 37 1.60 13.08 -14.50
N LEU A 38 1.32 13.21 -15.79
CA LEU A 38 -0.03 13.46 -16.31
C LEU A 38 -0.99 12.32 -15.96
N LEU A 39 -0.55 11.08 -16.12
CA LEU A 39 -1.32 9.90 -15.70
C LEU A 39 -1.62 9.91 -14.19
N CYS A 40 -0.62 10.22 -13.36
CA CYS A 40 -0.80 10.31 -11.92
C CYS A 40 -1.86 11.36 -11.55
N LEU A 41 -1.80 12.57 -12.15
CA LEU A 41 -2.77 13.63 -11.92
C LEU A 41 -4.18 13.21 -12.37
N GLN A 42 -4.31 12.57 -13.52
CA GLN A 42 -5.60 12.06 -14.02
C GLN A 42 -6.23 11.05 -13.06
N LEU A 43 -5.44 10.11 -12.55
CA LEU A 43 -5.92 9.11 -11.61
C LEU A 43 -6.25 9.70 -10.23
N LEU A 44 -5.48 10.70 -9.76
CA LEU A 44 -5.79 11.45 -8.55
C LEU A 44 -7.13 12.19 -8.69
N ASP A 45 -7.36 12.89 -9.80
CA ASP A 45 -8.63 13.60 -10.06
C ASP A 45 -9.81 12.63 -10.12
N GLN A 46 -9.66 11.50 -10.80
CA GLN A 46 -10.70 10.47 -10.91
C GLN A 46 -11.02 9.86 -9.53
N ALA A 47 -10.01 9.52 -8.73
CA ALA A 47 -10.17 8.97 -7.39
C ALA A 47 -10.86 10.00 -6.47
N TYR A 48 -10.42 11.25 -6.51
CA TYR A 48 -10.98 12.34 -5.71
C TYR A 48 -12.44 12.61 -6.05
N ALA A 49 -12.77 12.69 -7.35
CA ALA A 49 -14.14 12.87 -7.83
C ALA A 49 -15.06 11.72 -7.40
N ALA A 50 -14.53 10.50 -7.28
CA ALA A 50 -15.27 9.33 -6.78
C ALA A 50 -15.44 9.30 -5.25
N GLY A 51 -14.77 10.21 -4.51
CA GLY A 51 -14.86 10.29 -3.05
C GLY A 51 -13.70 9.69 -2.27
N VAL A 52 -12.63 9.24 -2.93
CA VAL A 52 -11.38 8.82 -2.26
C VAL A 52 -10.73 10.03 -1.60
N ARG A 53 -10.27 9.86 -0.36
CA ARG A 53 -9.62 10.93 0.42
C ARG A 53 -8.31 10.51 1.06
N TYR A 54 -7.85 9.28 0.83
CA TYR A 54 -6.54 8.81 1.27
C TYR A 54 -5.65 8.51 0.07
N VAL A 55 -4.45 9.10 0.05
CA VAL A 55 -3.42 8.86 -0.97
C VAL A 55 -2.16 8.35 -0.30
N ASP A 56 -1.57 7.29 -0.86
CA ASP A 56 -0.41 6.60 -0.31
C ASP A 56 0.80 6.72 -1.24
N ALA A 57 1.86 7.37 -0.76
CA ALA A 57 3.13 7.55 -1.44
C ALA A 57 4.29 6.88 -0.69
N ALA A 58 5.52 7.02 -1.19
CA ALA A 58 6.77 6.73 -0.50
C ALA A 58 7.95 7.42 -1.18
N ARG A 59 9.03 7.65 -0.42
CA ARG A 59 10.31 8.17 -0.95
C ARG A 59 10.89 7.31 -2.06
N SER A 60 10.66 6.01 -2.02
CA SER A 60 11.14 5.08 -3.05
C SER A 60 10.22 4.92 -4.25
N TYR A 61 9.06 5.57 -4.29
CA TYR A 61 8.15 5.47 -5.44
C TYR A 61 8.50 6.49 -6.54
N GLY A 62 9.78 6.59 -6.88
CA GLY A 62 10.26 7.47 -7.93
C GLY A 62 9.94 8.95 -7.63
N ARG A 63 9.01 9.54 -8.40
CA ARG A 63 8.56 10.93 -8.23
C ARG A 63 7.14 11.07 -7.68
N ALA A 64 6.60 10.02 -7.04
CA ALA A 64 5.23 10.04 -6.54
C ALA A 64 4.92 11.24 -5.63
N GLU A 65 5.80 11.54 -4.66
CA GLU A 65 5.60 12.69 -3.77
C GLU A 65 5.67 14.03 -4.51
N GLU A 66 6.55 14.15 -5.53
CA GLU A 66 6.67 15.36 -6.37
C GLU A 66 5.39 15.57 -7.21
N PHE A 67 4.86 14.49 -7.83
CA PHE A 67 3.61 14.58 -8.59
C PHE A 67 2.43 14.95 -7.69
N LEU A 68 2.35 14.33 -6.52
CA LEU A 68 1.33 14.60 -5.53
C LEU A 68 1.40 16.04 -5.00
N ALA A 69 2.60 16.56 -4.70
CA ALA A 69 2.81 17.92 -4.22
C ALA A 69 2.23 18.99 -5.18
N GLY A 70 2.35 18.76 -6.48
CA GLY A 70 1.77 19.65 -7.50
C GLY A 70 0.24 19.64 -7.56
N TRP A 71 -0.40 18.58 -7.06
CA TRP A 71 -1.85 18.39 -7.08
C TRP A 71 -2.55 18.83 -5.78
N LEU A 72 -1.89 18.71 -4.63
CA LEU A 72 -2.45 18.96 -3.28
C LEU A 72 -3.02 20.36 -3.04
N PRO A 73 -2.50 21.47 -3.63
CA PRO A 73 -2.99 22.83 -3.32
C PRO A 73 -4.49 23.04 -3.54
N GLY A 74 -5.13 22.21 -4.38
CA GLY A 74 -6.59 22.26 -4.60
C GLY A 74 -7.40 21.26 -3.75
N HIS A 75 -6.75 20.46 -2.88
CA HIS A 75 -7.34 19.26 -2.27
C HIS A 75 -7.02 19.15 -0.77
N ALA A 76 -7.36 20.19 0.00
CA ALA A 76 -7.01 20.29 1.43
C ALA A 76 -7.65 19.23 2.34
N ASP A 77 -8.71 18.55 1.87
CA ASP A 77 -9.40 17.46 2.58
C ASP A 77 -8.80 16.07 2.32
N VAL A 78 -7.70 16.00 1.54
CA VAL A 78 -6.99 14.74 1.26
C VAL A 78 -5.99 14.43 2.39
N VAL A 79 -6.06 13.21 2.90
CA VAL A 79 -5.12 12.64 3.86
C VAL A 79 -3.98 11.96 3.10
N VAL A 80 -2.74 12.37 3.34
CA VAL A 80 -1.58 11.79 2.69
C VAL A 80 -0.78 10.93 3.66
N GLY A 81 -0.57 9.66 3.26
CA GLY A 81 0.42 8.78 3.86
C GLY A 81 1.68 8.70 3.00
N SER A 82 2.85 8.76 3.62
CA SER A 82 4.10 8.45 2.93
C SER A 82 4.98 7.52 3.76
N LYS A 83 6.12 7.10 3.19
CA LYS A 83 7.01 6.11 3.80
C LYS A 83 8.47 6.47 3.56
N TRP A 84 9.32 6.10 4.53
CA TRP A 84 10.77 6.21 4.47
C TRP A 84 11.43 4.85 4.71
N GLY A 85 12.71 4.74 4.40
CA GLY A 85 13.47 3.52 4.65
C GLY A 85 13.87 2.76 3.39
N TYR A 86 13.52 3.29 2.22
CA TYR A 86 14.08 2.90 0.92
C TYR A 86 14.47 4.15 0.15
N ARG A 87 15.52 4.02 -0.66
CA ARG A 87 15.95 5.03 -1.62
C ARG A 87 15.74 4.49 -3.03
N TYR A 88 15.02 5.23 -3.88
CA TYR A 88 14.92 4.94 -5.31
C TYR A 88 16.26 5.22 -5.99
N VAL A 89 16.76 4.26 -6.78
CA VAL A 89 18.09 4.33 -7.41
C VAL A 89 18.08 3.95 -8.90
N ALA A 90 16.91 3.65 -9.48
CA ALA A 90 16.81 3.23 -10.87
C ALA A 90 16.98 4.37 -11.89
N ASP A 91 17.10 5.63 -11.45
CA ASP A 91 17.24 6.80 -12.32
C ASP A 91 16.24 6.84 -13.50
N TRP A 92 14.98 6.53 -13.19
CA TRP A 92 13.86 6.45 -14.14
C TRP A 92 13.97 5.35 -15.20
N ARG A 93 14.89 4.40 -15.06
CA ARG A 93 15.06 3.28 -15.98
C ARG A 93 14.11 2.14 -15.63
N VAL A 94 13.55 1.50 -16.68
CA VAL A 94 12.72 0.28 -16.54
C VAL A 94 13.59 -0.94 -16.31
N ASP A 95 14.76 -0.99 -16.95
CA ASP A 95 15.69 -2.12 -17.01
C ASP A 95 16.85 -2.00 -16.00
N ALA A 96 16.67 -1.25 -14.92
CA ALA A 96 17.70 -1.12 -13.89
C ALA A 96 17.89 -2.44 -13.12
N ASP A 97 19.15 -2.83 -12.85
CA ASP A 97 19.48 -4.02 -12.05
C ASP A 97 18.98 -3.90 -10.60
N VAL A 98 18.97 -2.66 -10.07
CA VAL A 98 18.49 -2.35 -8.72
C VAL A 98 17.58 -1.13 -8.79
N HIS A 99 16.35 -1.27 -8.32
CA HIS A 99 15.39 -0.16 -8.30
C HIS A 99 15.36 0.59 -6.98
N GLU A 100 15.56 -0.12 -5.87
CA GLU A 100 15.46 0.42 -4.50
C GLU A 100 16.54 -0.16 -3.61
N ILE A 101 17.06 0.66 -2.70
CA ILE A 101 17.99 0.22 -1.64
C ILE A 101 17.35 0.51 -0.29
N LYS A 102 17.22 -0.53 0.56
CA LYS A 102 16.71 -0.40 1.92
C LYS A 102 17.74 0.25 2.82
N ASP A 103 17.31 1.24 3.60
CA ASP A 103 18.12 1.94 4.60
C ASP A 103 17.22 2.44 5.73
N HIS A 104 17.16 1.69 6.82
CA HIS A 104 16.37 2.03 8.00
C HIS A 104 17.18 2.79 9.07
N SER A 105 18.32 3.36 8.73
CA SER A 105 19.12 4.14 9.67
C SER A 105 18.43 5.44 10.08
N LEU A 106 18.77 5.93 11.29
CA LEU A 106 18.33 7.25 11.77
C LEU A 106 18.73 8.38 10.81
N ALA A 107 19.90 8.29 10.16
CA ALA A 107 20.36 9.25 9.17
C ALA A 107 19.45 9.26 7.93
N ALA A 108 19.02 8.08 7.45
CA ALA A 108 18.07 7.96 6.35
C ALA A 108 16.69 8.54 6.73
N PHE A 109 16.19 8.25 7.93
CA PHE A 109 14.96 8.84 8.45
C PHE A 109 15.02 10.37 8.44
N THR A 110 16.05 10.95 9.05
CA THR A 110 16.19 12.41 9.17
C THR A 110 16.21 13.10 7.79
N ARG A 111 16.99 12.57 6.86
CA ARG A 111 17.08 13.10 5.49
C ARG A 111 15.75 12.97 4.77
N GLN A 112 15.17 11.78 4.75
CA GLN A 112 13.95 11.50 3.99
C GLN A 112 12.74 12.23 4.57
N LEU A 113 12.65 12.40 5.89
CA LEU A 113 11.60 13.23 6.50
C LEU A 113 11.70 14.69 6.06
N ALA A 114 12.89 15.25 6.02
CA ALA A 114 13.10 16.63 5.53
C ALA A 114 12.69 16.78 4.06
N GLU A 115 13.06 15.81 3.20
CA GLU A 115 12.69 15.78 1.79
C GLU A 115 11.17 15.64 1.60
N THR A 116 10.52 14.74 2.34
CA THR A 116 9.07 14.53 2.30
C THR A 116 8.33 15.78 2.76
N ARG A 117 8.76 16.39 3.87
CA ARG A 117 8.13 17.62 4.36
C ARG A 117 8.30 18.81 3.40
N ALA A 118 9.40 18.91 2.69
CA ALA A 118 9.60 19.93 1.67
C ALA A 118 8.61 19.81 0.51
N LEU A 119 8.15 18.62 0.20
CA LEU A 119 7.18 18.35 -0.87
C LEU A 119 5.74 18.39 -0.37
N LEU A 120 5.43 17.70 0.72
CA LEU A 120 4.07 17.46 1.16
C LEU A 120 3.59 18.44 2.26
N GLY A 121 4.51 19.11 2.94
CA GLY A 121 4.19 20.10 3.97
C GLY A 121 3.25 19.54 5.04
N ASP A 122 2.21 20.29 5.36
CA ASP A 122 1.18 19.96 6.35
C ASP A 122 0.19 18.87 5.88
N HIS A 123 0.23 18.48 4.60
CA HIS A 123 -0.57 17.37 4.10
C HIS A 123 -0.04 15.99 4.55
N LEU A 124 1.22 15.90 5.02
CA LEU A 124 1.76 14.66 5.57
C LEU A 124 1.06 14.30 6.89
N ALA A 125 0.06 13.45 6.82
CA ALA A 125 -0.73 13.02 7.97
C ALA A 125 -0.23 11.71 8.60
N VAL A 126 0.39 10.83 7.79
CA VAL A 126 0.89 9.52 8.22
C VAL A 126 2.27 9.28 7.63
N TYR A 127 3.24 8.82 8.45
CA TYR A 127 4.58 8.49 7.98
C TYR A 127 5.00 7.11 8.47
N HIS A 128 5.18 6.18 7.52
CA HIS A 128 5.50 4.79 7.84
C HIS A 128 6.97 4.46 7.71
N VAL A 129 7.49 3.59 8.57
CA VAL A 129 8.67 2.79 8.28
C VAL A 129 8.33 1.85 7.13
N HIS A 130 9.05 1.91 6.02
CA HIS A 130 8.74 1.15 4.81
C HIS A 130 9.25 -0.28 4.88
N SER A 131 8.37 -1.28 4.83
CA SER A 131 8.69 -2.71 4.90
C SER A 131 9.55 -3.07 6.12
N ALA A 132 9.07 -2.69 7.30
CA ALA A 132 9.65 -3.12 8.57
C ALA A 132 9.54 -4.64 8.70
N THR A 133 10.67 -5.30 8.89
CA THR A 133 10.80 -6.74 9.13
C THR A 133 11.62 -6.96 10.39
N LEU A 134 11.54 -8.14 11.00
CA LEU A 134 12.22 -8.41 12.28
C LEU A 134 13.76 -8.35 12.16
N ASP A 135 14.30 -8.75 11.03
CA ASP A 135 15.74 -8.78 10.72
C ASP A 135 16.37 -7.40 10.51
N THR A 136 15.56 -6.37 10.21
CA THR A 136 16.09 -5.00 10.01
C THR A 136 16.46 -4.29 11.31
N GLY A 137 16.02 -4.80 12.47
CA GLY A 137 16.23 -4.19 13.77
C GLY A 137 15.49 -2.86 14.01
N VAL A 138 14.76 -2.35 13.01
CA VAL A 138 14.06 -1.05 13.08
C VAL A 138 13.03 -0.98 14.20
N LEU A 139 12.49 -2.13 14.61
CA LEU A 139 11.52 -2.25 15.70
C LEU A 139 12.18 -2.36 17.10
N ASP A 140 13.51 -2.28 17.18
CA ASP A 140 14.29 -2.33 18.42
C ASP A 140 15.21 -1.11 18.59
N ASP A 141 15.34 -0.25 17.60
CA ASP A 141 16.23 0.90 17.61
C ASP A 141 15.68 2.04 18.45
N ALA A 142 16.18 2.14 19.69
CA ALA A 142 15.71 3.16 20.64
C ALA A 142 16.00 4.59 20.19
N ALA A 143 17.12 4.85 19.49
CA ALA A 143 17.45 6.19 19.00
C ALA A 143 16.50 6.62 17.88
N LEU A 144 16.21 5.70 16.97
CA LEU A 144 15.22 5.92 15.93
C LEU A 144 13.80 6.08 16.52
N HIS A 145 13.44 5.26 17.51
CA HIS A 145 12.13 5.37 18.18
C HIS A 145 11.94 6.73 18.86
N ALA A 146 12.98 7.29 19.48
CA ALA A 146 12.93 8.64 20.04
C ALA A 146 12.67 9.70 18.97
N ALA A 147 13.33 9.59 17.80
CA ALA A 147 13.12 10.52 16.69
C ALA A 147 11.72 10.38 16.05
N LEU A 148 11.22 9.15 15.93
CA LEU A 148 9.85 8.88 15.47
C LEU A 148 8.80 9.39 16.48
N ALA A 149 9.07 9.30 17.78
CA ALA A 149 8.20 9.85 18.81
C ALA A 149 8.12 11.39 18.72
N ALA A 150 9.25 12.08 18.46
CA ALA A 150 9.24 13.52 18.22
C ALA A 150 8.39 13.89 16.98
N LEU A 151 8.40 13.07 15.92
CA LEU A 151 7.51 13.25 14.77
C LEU A 151 6.04 13.05 15.16
N ARG A 152 5.70 11.98 15.91
CA ARG A 152 4.36 11.75 16.45
C ARG A 152 3.86 12.97 17.26
N ASP A 153 4.72 13.48 18.13
CA ASP A 153 4.39 14.60 19.03
C ASP A 153 4.22 15.92 18.27
N SER A 154 4.72 16.01 17.01
CA SER A 154 4.43 17.11 16.08
C SER A 154 3.08 17.00 15.35
N GLY A 155 2.30 15.94 15.61
CA GLY A 155 0.97 15.73 15.03
C GLY A 155 0.92 14.80 13.82
N VAL A 156 2.06 14.29 13.33
CA VAL A 156 2.08 13.30 12.26
C VAL A 156 1.93 11.89 12.84
N ARG A 157 0.95 11.13 12.36
CA ARG A 157 0.79 9.74 12.77
C ARG A 157 1.98 8.90 12.29
N VAL A 158 2.61 8.20 13.21
CA VAL A 158 3.73 7.28 12.91
C VAL A 158 3.21 5.86 12.78
N GLY A 159 3.72 5.13 11.79
CA GLY A 159 3.32 3.75 11.56
C GLY A 159 4.43 2.90 10.94
N VAL A 160 4.08 1.66 10.66
CA VAL A 160 4.93 0.72 9.90
C VAL A 160 4.16 0.16 8.72
N SER A 161 4.84 -0.01 7.58
CA SER A 161 4.40 -1.00 6.62
C SER A 161 5.22 -2.28 6.78
N THR A 162 4.61 -3.43 6.55
CA THR A 162 5.26 -4.73 6.68
C THR A 162 5.32 -5.47 5.35
N SER A 163 6.20 -6.45 5.25
CA SER A 163 6.34 -7.34 4.11
C SER A 163 7.02 -8.65 4.54
N GLY A 164 6.85 -9.69 3.74
CA GLY A 164 7.46 -10.99 4.00
C GLY A 164 6.58 -11.94 4.80
N PRO A 165 6.95 -13.23 4.85
CA PRO A 165 6.14 -14.27 5.47
C PRO A 165 5.96 -14.10 7.00
N GLU A 166 6.82 -13.31 7.64
CA GLU A 166 6.76 -13.02 9.07
C GLU A 166 6.07 -11.69 9.40
N GLN A 167 5.27 -11.13 8.46
CA GLN A 167 4.60 -9.84 8.67
C GLN A 167 3.70 -9.84 9.93
N GLU A 168 3.07 -10.98 10.28
CA GLU A 168 2.28 -11.11 11.49
C GLU A 168 3.11 -10.80 12.75
N ALA A 169 4.28 -11.42 12.88
CA ALA A 169 5.17 -11.21 14.04
C ALA A 169 5.70 -9.75 14.06
N ALA A 170 6.02 -9.18 12.91
CA ALA A 170 6.45 -7.78 12.81
C ALA A 170 5.33 -6.80 13.25
N ILE A 171 4.08 -7.06 12.87
CA ILE A 171 2.90 -6.27 13.29
C ILE A 171 2.73 -6.33 14.81
N ARG A 172 2.70 -7.55 15.39
CA ARG A 172 2.55 -7.72 16.86
C ARG A 172 3.67 -7.01 17.62
N LYS A 173 4.91 -7.10 17.14
CA LYS A 173 6.04 -6.40 17.74
C LYS A 173 5.87 -4.89 17.65
N ALA A 174 5.49 -4.35 16.48
CA ALA A 174 5.30 -2.91 16.28
C ALA A 174 4.21 -2.33 17.20
N VAL A 175 3.07 -3.02 17.35
CA VAL A 175 1.97 -2.62 18.24
C VAL A 175 2.41 -2.53 19.69
N GLY A 176 3.37 -3.37 20.10
CA GLY A 176 3.93 -3.35 21.47
C GLY A 176 4.93 -2.23 21.76
N VAL A 177 5.40 -1.49 20.75
CA VAL A 177 6.42 -0.44 20.95
C VAL A 177 5.81 0.80 21.58
N THR A 178 6.36 1.21 22.73
CA THR A 178 5.95 2.44 23.42
C THR A 178 7.14 3.36 23.66
N VAL A 179 6.92 4.68 23.59
CA VAL A 179 7.90 5.71 23.90
C VAL A 179 7.23 6.78 24.74
N GLY A 180 7.80 7.07 25.90
CA GLY A 180 7.21 8.02 26.87
C GLY A 180 5.87 7.55 27.45
N GLY A 181 5.64 6.23 27.52
CA GLY A 181 4.39 5.64 27.99
C GLY A 181 3.23 5.65 26.99
N ALA A 182 3.45 6.13 25.76
CA ALA A 182 2.46 6.14 24.70
C ALA A 182 2.85 5.20 23.55
N PRO A 183 1.89 4.57 22.84
CA PRO A 183 2.17 3.81 21.62
C PRO A 183 2.95 4.63 20.60
N LEU A 184 3.98 4.04 20.02
CA LEU A 184 4.75 4.71 18.98
C LEU A 184 4.07 4.58 17.61
N PHE A 185 3.68 3.37 17.25
CA PHE A 185 3.07 3.07 15.96
C PHE A 185 1.56 2.93 16.12
N THR A 186 0.81 3.83 15.48
CA THR A 186 -0.66 3.86 15.51
C THR A 186 -1.28 3.71 14.12
N SER A 187 -0.45 3.38 13.12
CA SER A 187 -0.89 3.01 11.78
C SER A 187 -0.10 1.78 11.31
N ILE A 188 -0.80 0.77 10.84
CA ILE A 188 -0.22 -0.47 10.31
C ILE A 188 -0.66 -0.62 8.86
N GLN A 189 0.32 -0.74 7.95
CA GLN A 189 0.06 -1.05 6.56
C GLN A 189 0.63 -2.43 6.22
N ALA A 190 -0.20 -3.38 5.79
CA ALA A 190 0.22 -4.75 5.53
C ALA A 190 -0.37 -5.29 4.24
N THR A 191 0.29 -6.29 3.65
CA THR A 191 -0.30 -7.10 2.58
C THR A 191 -1.37 -8.00 3.19
N TRP A 192 -2.57 -7.90 2.64
CA TRP A 192 -3.64 -8.85 2.85
C TRP A 192 -4.48 -8.96 1.58
N ASN A 193 -4.71 -10.17 1.12
CA ASN A 193 -5.62 -10.51 0.02
C ASN A 193 -6.05 -11.96 0.16
N VAL A 194 -6.93 -12.47 -0.71
CA VAL A 194 -7.48 -13.82 -0.59
C VAL A 194 -6.44 -14.94 -0.74
N LEU A 195 -5.25 -14.65 -1.29
CA LEU A 195 -4.13 -15.60 -1.40
C LEU A 195 -3.14 -15.48 -0.22
N GLU A 196 -3.11 -14.33 0.48
CA GLU A 196 -2.19 -14.04 1.60
C GLU A 196 -2.99 -13.45 2.76
N THR A 197 -3.48 -14.30 3.62
CA THR A 197 -4.37 -13.95 4.74
C THR A 197 -3.67 -13.98 6.09
N SER A 198 -2.39 -14.40 6.15
CA SER A 198 -1.66 -14.73 7.38
C SER A 198 -1.58 -13.59 8.40
N ALA A 199 -1.56 -12.34 7.94
CA ALA A 199 -1.54 -11.18 8.82
C ALA A 199 -2.89 -10.86 9.48
N GLY A 200 -4.00 -11.50 9.06
CA GLY A 200 -5.36 -11.12 9.45
C GLY A 200 -5.58 -11.04 10.95
N GLY A 201 -5.08 -12.04 11.70
CA GLY A 201 -5.18 -12.05 13.17
C GLY A 201 -4.44 -10.89 13.83
N ALA A 202 -3.20 -10.63 13.41
CA ALA A 202 -2.42 -9.52 13.96
C ALA A 202 -2.99 -8.15 13.56
N LEU A 203 -3.61 -8.04 12.37
CA LEU A 203 -4.29 -6.82 11.93
C LEU A 203 -5.57 -6.55 12.74
N ALA A 204 -6.31 -7.60 13.08
CA ALA A 204 -7.45 -7.48 13.98
C ALA A 204 -7.03 -7.02 15.38
N ASP A 205 -5.98 -7.60 15.95
CA ASP A 205 -5.42 -7.20 17.24
C ASP A 205 -4.90 -5.74 17.20
N ALA A 206 -4.22 -5.35 16.12
CA ALA A 206 -3.76 -3.97 15.92
C ALA A 206 -4.93 -2.97 15.88
N ALA A 207 -6.00 -3.30 15.16
CA ALA A 207 -7.21 -2.47 15.11
C ALA A 207 -7.89 -2.37 16.48
N ALA A 208 -7.98 -3.49 17.22
CA ALA A 208 -8.50 -3.50 18.58
C ALA A 208 -7.66 -2.67 19.57
N ALA A 209 -6.34 -2.59 19.32
CA ALA A 209 -5.41 -1.71 20.05
C ALA A 209 -5.49 -0.23 19.61
N GLY A 210 -6.36 0.13 18.67
CA GLY A 210 -6.57 1.51 18.21
C GLY A 210 -5.69 1.92 17.03
N CYS A 211 -5.01 1.01 16.38
CA CYS A 211 -4.25 1.30 15.16
C CYS A 211 -5.20 1.46 13.95
N SER A 212 -4.89 2.41 13.08
CA SER A 212 -5.49 2.48 11.74
C SER A 212 -4.83 1.45 10.84
N VAL A 213 -5.60 0.50 10.33
CA VAL A 213 -5.10 -0.57 9.46
C VAL A 213 -5.33 -0.23 8.01
N ILE A 214 -4.26 -0.29 7.21
CA ILE A 214 -4.25 -0.02 5.78
C ILE A 214 -3.85 -1.31 5.05
N VAL A 215 -4.72 -1.80 4.18
CA VAL A 215 -4.44 -2.97 3.34
C VAL A 215 -3.77 -2.52 2.05
N LYS A 216 -2.62 -3.10 1.75
CA LYS A 216 -1.93 -2.98 0.45
C LYS A 216 -1.95 -4.33 -0.29
N GLU A 217 -1.71 -4.28 -1.60
CA GLU A 217 -1.63 -5.46 -2.46
C GLU A 217 -2.91 -6.33 -2.44
N ALA A 218 -4.09 -5.70 -2.30
CA ALA A 218 -5.37 -6.40 -2.27
C ALA A 218 -5.63 -7.26 -3.52
N VAL A 219 -5.02 -6.91 -4.67
CA VAL A 219 -5.07 -7.69 -5.92
C VAL A 219 -3.81 -8.53 -6.17
N ALA A 220 -3.02 -8.82 -5.13
CA ALA A 220 -1.84 -9.70 -5.18
C ALA A 220 -0.86 -9.36 -6.32
N ASN A 221 -0.52 -8.06 -6.51
CA ASN A 221 0.35 -7.56 -7.58
C ASN A 221 -0.12 -7.99 -9.01
N GLY A 222 -1.42 -8.04 -9.22
CA GLY A 222 -2.05 -8.36 -10.49
C GLY A 222 -2.48 -9.82 -10.66
N ARG A 223 -2.11 -10.74 -9.74
CA ARG A 223 -2.56 -12.14 -9.77
C ARG A 223 -4.08 -12.30 -9.63
N LEU A 224 -4.73 -11.33 -9.03
CA LEU A 224 -6.19 -11.26 -8.85
C LEU A 224 -6.79 -10.18 -9.77
N THR A 225 -6.34 -10.14 -11.01
CA THR A 225 -6.85 -9.25 -12.07
C THR A 225 -6.89 -10.00 -13.40
N PRO A 226 -7.58 -9.48 -14.42
CA PRO A 226 -7.56 -10.08 -15.75
C PRO A 226 -6.18 -10.09 -16.44
N ALA A 227 -5.16 -9.48 -15.86
CA ALA A 227 -3.80 -9.41 -16.45
C ALA A 227 -3.02 -10.73 -16.34
N GLU A 228 -3.45 -11.66 -15.48
CA GLU A 228 -2.87 -13.01 -15.34
C GLU A 228 -3.97 -14.08 -15.37
N ALA A 229 -3.57 -15.34 -15.56
CA ALA A 229 -4.46 -16.47 -15.35
C ALA A 229 -4.81 -16.58 -13.87
N VAL A 230 -6.09 -16.46 -13.57
CA VAL A 230 -6.64 -16.52 -12.21
C VAL A 230 -7.01 -17.97 -11.89
N ASP A 231 -6.87 -18.37 -10.61
CA ASP A 231 -7.37 -19.68 -10.14
C ASP A 231 -8.86 -19.82 -10.49
N ASP A 232 -9.23 -20.98 -11.06
CA ASP A 232 -10.59 -21.25 -11.54
C ASP A 232 -11.66 -21.06 -10.45
N ARG A 233 -11.34 -21.31 -9.19
CA ARG A 233 -12.26 -21.11 -8.05
C ARG A 233 -12.50 -19.61 -7.79
N VAL A 234 -11.44 -18.79 -7.82
CA VAL A 234 -11.62 -17.33 -7.72
C VAL A 234 -12.46 -16.80 -8.86
N ALA A 235 -12.17 -17.27 -10.09
CA ALA A 235 -12.94 -16.88 -11.28
C ALA A 235 -14.41 -17.33 -11.17
N ALA A 236 -14.68 -18.54 -10.66
CA ALA A 236 -16.04 -19.05 -10.47
C ALA A 236 -16.83 -18.23 -9.44
N VAL A 237 -16.24 -17.86 -8.31
CA VAL A 237 -16.88 -17.00 -7.30
C VAL A 237 -17.20 -15.62 -7.91
N ALA A 238 -16.25 -14.99 -8.61
CA ALA A 238 -16.48 -13.71 -9.25
C ALA A 238 -17.61 -13.77 -10.30
N ALA A 239 -17.60 -14.80 -11.16
CA ALA A 239 -18.62 -15.02 -12.17
C ALA A 239 -20.00 -15.28 -11.55
N GLY A 240 -20.08 -16.08 -10.47
CA GLY A 240 -21.31 -16.34 -9.72
C GLY A 240 -21.95 -15.10 -9.12
N LEU A 241 -21.12 -14.09 -8.80
CA LEU A 241 -21.57 -12.80 -8.28
C LEU A 241 -21.76 -11.73 -9.39
N GLY A 242 -21.39 -12.05 -10.65
CA GLY A 242 -21.48 -11.11 -11.78
C GLY A 242 -20.52 -9.92 -11.68
N ILE A 243 -19.36 -10.10 -11.04
CA ILE A 243 -18.34 -9.04 -10.84
C ILE A 243 -16.98 -9.45 -11.41
N ALA A 244 -16.08 -8.48 -11.59
CA ALA A 244 -14.71 -8.74 -11.98
C ALA A 244 -13.87 -9.29 -10.81
N VAL A 245 -12.78 -10.01 -11.12
CA VAL A 245 -11.92 -10.64 -10.11
C VAL A 245 -11.22 -9.62 -9.22
N ASP A 246 -10.78 -8.49 -9.77
CA ASP A 246 -10.20 -7.39 -9.00
C ASP A 246 -11.22 -6.74 -8.06
N GLN A 247 -12.47 -6.64 -8.48
CA GLN A 247 -13.57 -6.19 -7.62
C GLN A 247 -13.82 -7.17 -6.47
N LEU A 248 -13.82 -8.48 -6.75
CA LEU A 248 -13.94 -9.52 -5.73
C LEU A 248 -12.83 -9.42 -4.70
N ALA A 249 -11.57 -9.33 -5.15
CA ALA A 249 -10.39 -9.26 -4.28
C ALA A 249 -10.41 -8.03 -3.36
N ILE A 250 -10.74 -6.86 -3.91
CA ILE A 250 -10.83 -5.62 -3.13
C ILE A 250 -12.04 -5.66 -2.19
N ALA A 251 -13.19 -6.18 -2.62
CA ALA A 251 -14.37 -6.33 -1.78
C ALA A 251 -14.11 -7.28 -0.61
N ALA A 252 -13.35 -8.37 -0.82
CA ALA A 252 -12.94 -9.27 0.26
C ALA A 252 -12.08 -8.59 1.32
N ALA A 253 -11.17 -7.71 0.90
CA ALA A 253 -10.37 -6.88 1.81
C ALA A 253 -11.23 -5.83 2.53
N LEU A 254 -12.16 -5.19 1.84
CA LEU A 254 -13.12 -4.24 2.44
C LEU A 254 -14.10 -4.92 3.41
N ALA A 255 -14.39 -6.21 3.23
CA ALA A 255 -15.24 -6.99 4.13
C ALA A 255 -14.58 -7.25 5.48
N GLN A 256 -13.25 -7.10 5.59
CA GLN A 256 -12.56 -7.26 6.85
C GLN A 256 -12.92 -6.10 7.82
N PRO A 257 -13.46 -6.40 9.03
CA PRO A 257 -13.92 -5.36 9.95
C PRO A 257 -12.77 -4.48 10.48
N TRP A 258 -11.56 -4.99 10.49
CA TRP A 258 -10.37 -4.28 10.94
C TRP A 258 -9.72 -3.41 9.85
N ALA A 259 -10.06 -3.56 8.57
CA ALA A 259 -9.49 -2.77 7.49
C ALA A 259 -10.09 -1.36 7.48
N ALA A 260 -9.33 -0.37 7.90
CA ALA A 260 -9.76 1.03 7.83
C ALA A 260 -9.68 1.58 6.40
N THR A 261 -8.64 1.21 5.67
CA THR A 261 -8.41 1.61 4.27
C THR A 261 -7.88 0.44 3.46
N VAL A 262 -8.36 0.29 2.23
CA VAL A 262 -7.84 -0.66 1.23
C VAL A 262 -7.30 0.13 0.05
N LEU A 263 -6.03 -0.08 -0.31
CA LEU A 263 -5.37 0.66 -1.38
C LEU A 263 -5.64 0.05 -2.75
N SER A 264 -6.13 0.88 -3.66
CA SER A 264 -6.07 0.61 -5.10
C SER A 264 -4.68 0.94 -5.62
N GLY A 265 -4.05 0.01 -6.33
CA GLY A 265 -2.79 0.20 -7.05
C GLY A 265 -3.01 0.35 -8.56
N ALA A 266 -4.16 0.87 -8.97
CA ALA A 266 -4.50 1.05 -10.38
C ALA A 266 -3.46 1.92 -11.12
N ALA A 267 -3.15 1.53 -12.34
CA ALA A 267 -2.26 2.23 -13.26
C ALA A 267 -2.98 2.79 -14.50
N THR A 268 -4.27 2.47 -14.66
CA THR A 268 -5.12 3.04 -15.71
C THR A 268 -6.46 3.49 -15.16
N SER A 269 -7.17 4.34 -15.90
CA SER A 269 -8.52 4.83 -15.54
C SER A 269 -9.53 3.70 -15.45
N GLU A 270 -9.42 2.70 -16.32
CA GLU A 270 -10.30 1.52 -16.34
C GLU A 270 -10.08 0.65 -15.09
N GLN A 271 -8.80 0.39 -14.73
CA GLN A 271 -8.48 -0.32 -13.51
C GLN A 271 -8.98 0.42 -12.27
N LEU A 272 -8.81 1.74 -12.22
CA LEU A 272 -9.29 2.55 -11.10
C LEU A 272 -10.82 2.50 -11.01
N ALA A 273 -11.53 2.61 -12.13
CA ALA A 273 -12.99 2.53 -12.16
C ALA A 273 -13.49 1.16 -11.67
N SER A 274 -12.84 0.05 -12.12
CA SER A 274 -13.16 -1.30 -11.63
C SER A 274 -12.91 -1.42 -10.12
N ASN A 275 -11.74 -0.99 -9.64
CA ASN A 275 -11.38 -1.06 -8.23
C ASN A 275 -12.34 -0.23 -7.34
N LEU A 276 -12.78 0.93 -7.82
CA LEU A 276 -13.74 1.77 -7.10
C LEU A 276 -15.13 1.11 -7.01
N ALA A 277 -15.55 0.38 -8.05
CA ALA A 277 -16.82 -0.36 -8.06
C ALA A 277 -16.88 -1.45 -6.98
N ALA A 278 -15.73 -1.97 -6.52
CA ALA A 278 -15.66 -2.94 -5.42
C ALA A 278 -16.30 -2.42 -4.12
N ALA A 279 -16.34 -1.10 -3.90
CA ALA A 279 -16.96 -0.52 -2.72
C ALA A 279 -18.49 -0.71 -2.67
N ALA A 280 -19.14 -1.01 -3.78
CA ALA A 280 -20.57 -1.31 -3.86
C ALA A 280 -20.88 -2.81 -3.73
N VAL A 281 -19.85 -3.67 -3.76
CA VAL A 281 -20.02 -5.12 -3.68
C VAL A 281 -20.21 -5.53 -2.21
N ASP A 282 -21.29 -6.28 -1.97
CA ASP A 282 -21.55 -6.93 -0.69
C ASP A 282 -21.37 -8.45 -0.86
N LEU A 283 -20.33 -8.98 -0.23
CA LEU A 283 -20.00 -10.39 -0.35
C LEU A 283 -20.79 -11.21 0.66
N PRO A 284 -21.54 -12.25 0.20
CA PRO A 284 -22.21 -13.15 1.12
C PRO A 284 -21.19 -13.95 1.94
N PRO A 285 -21.51 -14.33 3.20
CA PRO A 285 -20.60 -15.12 4.04
C PRO A 285 -20.05 -16.38 3.36
N ALA A 286 -20.88 -17.11 2.61
CA ALA A 286 -20.45 -18.31 1.89
C ALA A 286 -19.33 -18.02 0.86
N ALA A 287 -19.37 -16.87 0.19
CA ALA A 287 -18.29 -16.49 -0.73
C ALA A 287 -16.98 -16.16 0.02
N LEU A 288 -17.08 -15.54 1.20
CA LEU A 288 -15.91 -15.27 2.03
C LEU A 288 -15.29 -16.56 2.58
N ASP A 289 -16.13 -17.54 2.98
CA ASP A 289 -15.69 -18.87 3.43
C ASP A 289 -14.97 -19.61 2.28
N GLU A 290 -15.51 -19.60 1.07
CA GLU A 290 -14.91 -20.22 -0.11
C GLU A 290 -13.56 -19.56 -0.47
N LEU A 291 -13.49 -18.24 -0.41
CA LEU A 291 -12.26 -17.50 -0.66
C LEU A 291 -11.18 -17.76 0.41
N ALA A 292 -11.57 -18.01 1.66
CA ALA A 292 -10.62 -18.30 2.74
C ALA A 292 -9.85 -19.61 2.52
N GLU A 293 -10.43 -20.57 1.78
CA GLU A 293 -9.77 -21.84 1.41
C GLU A 293 -8.68 -21.67 0.34
N LEU A 294 -8.57 -20.50 -0.27
CA LEU A 294 -7.61 -20.21 -1.34
C LEU A 294 -6.28 -19.65 -0.83
N ALA A 295 -6.17 -19.40 0.46
CA ALA A 295 -4.96 -18.87 1.06
C ALA A 295 -3.76 -19.80 0.82
N GLU A 296 -2.69 -19.22 0.32
CA GLU A 296 -1.41 -19.93 0.12
C GLU A 296 -0.61 -19.98 1.42
N PRO A 297 0.30 -20.95 1.60
CA PRO A 297 1.31 -20.85 2.65
C PRO A 297 2.09 -19.54 2.49
N PRO A 298 2.28 -18.76 3.57
CA PRO A 298 2.93 -17.45 3.46
C PRO A 298 4.31 -17.49 2.77
N ALA A 299 5.11 -18.52 3.07
CA ALA A 299 6.44 -18.70 2.46
C ALA A 299 6.34 -18.82 0.92
N ASP A 300 5.35 -19.54 0.40
CA ASP A 300 5.16 -19.76 -1.03
C ASP A 300 4.66 -18.51 -1.73
N TYR A 301 3.67 -17.82 -1.13
CA TYR A 301 3.16 -16.53 -1.63
C TYR A 301 4.30 -15.52 -1.77
N TRP A 302 5.09 -15.33 -0.70
CA TRP A 302 6.16 -14.35 -0.68
C TRP A 302 7.34 -14.74 -1.57
N ALA A 303 7.65 -16.03 -1.72
CA ALA A 303 8.62 -16.52 -2.69
C ALA A 303 8.17 -16.25 -4.13
N THR A 304 6.90 -16.45 -4.44
CA THR A 304 6.32 -16.13 -5.76
C THR A 304 6.36 -14.63 -6.01
N ARG A 305 5.96 -13.82 -5.05
CA ARG A 305 5.99 -12.36 -5.14
C ARG A 305 7.41 -11.82 -5.37
N SER A 306 8.42 -12.35 -4.67
CA SER A 306 9.81 -11.89 -4.77
C SER A 306 10.45 -12.16 -6.13
N ARG A 307 9.95 -13.16 -6.87
CA ARG A 307 10.43 -13.51 -8.22
C ARG A 307 9.77 -12.70 -9.33
N ARG A 308 8.80 -11.84 -9.02
CA ARG A 308 8.15 -11.00 -10.02
C ARG A 308 9.14 -10.00 -10.62
N PRO A 309 9.22 -9.92 -11.95
CA PRO A 309 10.11 -8.95 -12.59
C PRO A 309 9.60 -7.52 -12.36
N TRP A 310 10.54 -6.60 -12.31
CA TRP A 310 10.23 -5.19 -12.47
C TRP A 310 10.00 -4.91 -13.97
N ALA A 311 8.82 -4.41 -14.31
CA ALA A 311 8.43 -4.18 -15.71
C ALA A 311 7.82 -2.77 -15.92
#